data_9dfa214a26002b7e7c7c09f25eb92f32
#
_entry.id   9dfa214a26002b7e7c7c09f25eb92f32
#
_cell.length_a   1.000
_cell.length_b   1.000
_cell.length_c   1.000
_cell.angle_alpha   90.00
_cell.angle_beta   90.00
_cell.angle_gamma   90.00
#
_symmetry.space_group_name_H-M   'P 1'
#
loop_
_entity.id
_entity.type
_entity.pdbx_description
1 polymer ?
#
loop_
_entity_poly.entity_id
_entity_poly.type
_entity_poly.pdbx_seq_one_letter_code
_entity_poly.pdbx_strand_id
1 'polypeptide(L)'
;YMTLETGIRGEQSVLVTAANTAKTMGSGTLEVFATPALVALAEKTCWMSVADALGEGNGSVGTKLELEHTAPTPVGMTVTCESELVAVEGRKLTFKVALHDEKGPVGGGIHERFVINNAKFAAKAEAKKG
;
A
#
# COMPACT_ATOMS: atom_id res chain seq x y z
N TYR A 1 -16.48 11.92 2.86
CA TYR A 1 -16.23 10.51 2.45
C TYR A 1 -17.47 9.66 2.52
N MET A 2 -18.55 10.29 2.19
CA MET A 2 -19.87 9.66 2.22
C MET A 2 -20.01 8.53 1.19
N THR A 3 -19.10 8.47 0.22
CA THR A 3 -19.17 7.48 -0.85
C THR A 3 -18.27 6.26 -0.62
N LEU A 4 -17.72 6.11 0.58
CA LEU A 4 -16.93 4.93 0.93
C LEU A 4 -17.84 3.72 1.11
N GLU A 5 -17.66 2.75 0.26
CA GLU A 5 -18.42 1.50 0.29
C GLU A 5 -17.46 0.34 0.06
N THR A 6 -17.76 -0.79 0.67
CA THR A 6 -17.01 -2.01 0.40
C THR A 6 -17.12 -2.39 -1.07
N GLY A 7 -16.09 -3.01 -1.60
CA GLY A 7 -16.03 -3.40 -3.00
C GLY A 7 -15.23 -2.47 -3.88
N ILE A 8 -14.80 -1.31 -3.37
CA ILE A 8 -13.91 -0.42 -4.13
C ILE A 8 -12.60 -1.16 -4.40
N ARG A 9 -12.19 -1.16 -5.66
CA ARG A 9 -10.99 -1.87 -6.11
C ARG A 9 -9.92 -0.89 -6.58
N GLY A 10 -8.66 -1.30 -6.42
CA GLY A 10 -7.51 -0.56 -6.92
C GLY A 10 -6.52 -1.48 -7.60
N GLU A 11 -5.70 -0.91 -8.46
CA GLU A 11 -4.63 -1.63 -9.13
C GLU A 11 -3.50 -0.67 -9.44
N GLN A 12 -2.27 -1.07 -9.08
CA GLN A 12 -1.06 -0.32 -9.39
C GLN A 12 0.04 -1.31 -9.74
N SER A 13 0.97 -0.88 -10.57
CA SER A 13 2.11 -1.71 -10.97
C SER A 13 3.41 -0.94 -10.81
N VAL A 14 4.49 -1.67 -10.63
CA VAL A 14 5.83 -1.08 -10.57
C VAL A 14 6.82 -1.99 -11.30
N LEU A 15 7.70 -1.37 -12.10
CA LEU A 15 8.81 -2.09 -12.71
C LEU A 15 9.89 -2.31 -11.65
N VAL A 16 10.40 -3.53 -11.57
CA VAL A 16 11.54 -3.82 -10.69
C VAL A 16 12.81 -3.30 -11.36
N THR A 17 13.47 -2.37 -10.70
CA THR A 17 14.71 -1.74 -11.15
C THR A 17 15.77 -1.87 -10.06
N ALA A 18 16.98 -1.42 -10.36
CA ALA A 18 18.05 -1.39 -9.35
C ALA A 18 17.64 -0.58 -8.11
N ALA A 19 16.76 0.41 -8.27
CA ALA A 19 16.38 1.32 -7.17
C ALA A 19 15.49 0.65 -6.11
N ASN A 20 14.72 -0.37 -6.47
CA ASN A 20 13.77 -1.01 -5.54
C ASN A 20 14.12 -2.45 -5.19
N THR A 21 15.38 -2.83 -5.36
CA THR A 21 15.86 -4.16 -4.94
C THR A 21 16.16 -4.19 -3.44
N ALA A 22 16.11 -5.39 -2.88
CA ALA A 22 16.45 -5.61 -1.47
C ALA A 22 17.86 -5.09 -1.16
N LYS A 23 18.81 -5.33 -2.06
CA LYS A 23 20.19 -4.86 -1.90
C LYS A 23 20.29 -3.34 -1.80
N THR A 24 19.63 -2.63 -2.70
CA THR A 24 19.67 -1.15 -2.71
C THR A 24 18.95 -0.56 -1.52
N MET A 25 17.80 -1.12 -1.14
CA MET A 25 16.99 -0.61 -0.04
C MET A 25 17.49 -1.04 1.34
N GLY A 26 18.46 -1.96 1.39
CA GLY A 26 19.01 -2.40 2.66
C GLY A 26 18.16 -3.41 3.40
N SER A 27 17.17 -4.00 2.74
CA SER A 27 16.29 -5.00 3.35
C SER A 27 16.78 -6.43 3.14
N GLY A 28 17.88 -6.61 2.42
CA GLY A 28 18.50 -7.89 2.15
C GLY A 28 19.75 -7.69 1.31
N THR A 29 20.24 -8.77 0.71
CA THR A 29 21.52 -8.74 -0.02
C THR A 29 21.38 -9.02 -1.51
N LEU A 30 20.18 -9.37 -1.97
CA LEU A 30 19.97 -9.81 -3.35
C LEU A 30 19.32 -8.74 -4.21
N GLU A 31 19.52 -8.86 -5.52
CA GLU A 31 18.95 -7.92 -6.49
C GLU A 31 17.59 -8.41 -6.96
N VAL A 32 16.67 -8.50 -6.03
CA VAL A 32 15.26 -8.85 -6.28
C VAL A 32 14.37 -7.78 -5.66
N PHE A 33 13.12 -7.72 -6.09
CA PHE A 33 12.16 -6.74 -5.57
C PHE A 33 12.12 -6.79 -4.04
N ALA A 34 12.32 -5.64 -3.40
CA ALA A 34 12.46 -5.56 -1.95
C ALA A 34 11.11 -5.72 -1.25
N THR A 35 11.09 -6.38 -0.09
CA THR A 35 9.89 -6.48 0.73
C THR A 35 9.34 -5.11 1.12
N PRO A 36 10.15 -4.12 1.55
CA PRO A 36 9.63 -2.77 1.79
C PRO A 36 9.01 -2.12 0.56
N ALA A 37 9.53 -2.40 -0.63
CA ALA A 37 8.97 -1.89 -1.88
C ALA A 37 7.61 -2.55 -2.18
N LEU A 38 7.48 -3.82 -1.87
CA LEU A 38 6.21 -4.54 -1.99
C LEU A 38 5.16 -3.93 -1.05
N VAL A 39 5.54 -3.62 0.18
CA VAL A 39 4.67 -2.96 1.15
C VAL A 39 4.25 -1.58 0.64
N ALA A 40 5.19 -0.79 0.13
CA ALA A 40 4.89 0.54 -0.41
C ALA A 40 3.92 0.46 -1.58
N LEU A 41 4.06 -0.53 -2.45
CA LEU A 41 3.15 -0.74 -3.57
C LEU A 41 1.74 -1.09 -3.07
N ALA A 42 1.64 -1.96 -2.06
CA ALA A 42 0.35 -2.32 -1.46
C ALA A 42 -0.31 -1.10 -0.83
N GLU A 43 0.43 -0.30 -0.08
CA GLU A 43 -0.11 0.92 0.52
C GLU A 43 -0.59 1.90 -0.55
N LYS A 44 0.22 2.12 -1.58
CA LYS A 44 -0.13 3.02 -2.68
C LYS A 44 -1.41 2.60 -3.39
N THR A 45 -1.54 1.30 -3.67
CA THR A 45 -2.72 0.76 -4.32
C THR A 45 -3.96 1.03 -3.49
N CYS A 46 -3.87 0.81 -2.19
CA CYS A 46 -5.00 1.00 -1.27
C CYS A 46 -5.38 2.47 -1.13
N TRP A 47 -4.43 3.37 -0.82
CA TRP A 47 -4.81 4.76 -0.57
C TRP A 47 -5.30 5.45 -1.85
N MET A 48 -4.73 5.12 -2.99
CA MET A 48 -5.18 5.70 -4.26
C MET A 48 -6.59 5.25 -4.62
N SER A 49 -6.95 4.02 -4.27
CA SER A 49 -8.27 3.48 -4.62
C SER A 49 -9.42 4.22 -3.94
N VAL A 50 -9.19 4.85 -2.80
CA VAL A 50 -10.23 5.55 -2.03
C VAL A 50 -10.05 7.06 -2.00
N ALA A 51 -9.01 7.59 -2.63
CA ALA A 51 -8.66 9.01 -2.54
C ALA A 51 -9.82 9.93 -2.94
N ASP A 52 -10.48 9.63 -4.05
CA ASP A 52 -11.59 10.46 -4.52
C ASP A 52 -12.81 10.38 -3.59
N ALA A 53 -13.07 9.18 -3.05
CA ALA A 53 -14.21 8.97 -2.16
C ALA A 53 -14.06 9.70 -0.82
N LEU A 54 -12.83 9.94 -0.39
CA LEU A 54 -12.56 10.64 0.89
C LEU A 54 -12.83 12.13 0.81
N GLY A 55 -12.75 12.72 -0.38
CA GLY A 55 -12.94 14.14 -0.58
C GLY A 55 -11.70 14.97 -0.31
N GLU A 56 -11.79 16.24 -0.70
CA GLU A 56 -10.68 17.18 -0.59
C GLU A 56 -10.30 17.43 0.87
N GLY A 57 -9.00 17.48 1.14
CA GLY A 57 -8.47 17.74 2.48
C GLY A 57 -8.43 16.52 3.37
N ASN A 58 -9.03 15.42 2.98
CA ASN A 58 -9.01 14.17 3.71
C ASN A 58 -8.08 13.17 3.05
N GLY A 59 -7.51 12.29 3.86
CA GLY A 59 -6.64 11.24 3.38
C GLY A 59 -6.71 10.04 4.32
N SER A 60 -5.77 9.16 4.18
CA SER A 60 -5.66 8.01 5.07
C SER A 60 -4.19 7.71 5.36
N VAL A 61 -3.95 7.11 6.51
CA VAL A 61 -2.61 6.65 6.90
C VAL A 61 -2.66 5.16 7.16
N GLY A 62 -1.57 4.47 6.85
CA GLY A 62 -1.44 3.04 7.13
C GLY A 62 -1.25 2.80 8.62
N THR A 63 -1.99 1.86 9.19
CA THR A 63 -1.94 1.54 10.60
C THR A 63 -1.60 0.08 10.87
N LYS A 64 -1.80 -0.80 9.90
CA LYS A 64 -1.51 -2.22 10.07
C LYS A 64 -1.22 -2.88 8.73
N LEU A 65 -0.26 -3.79 8.75
CA LEU A 65 0.13 -4.59 7.59
C LEU A 65 0.31 -6.03 8.05
N GLU A 66 -0.45 -6.93 7.43
CA GLU A 66 -0.27 -8.36 7.58
C GLU A 66 -0.06 -8.92 6.18
N LEU A 67 1.13 -8.71 5.64
CA LEU A 67 1.47 -9.08 4.28
C LEU A 67 2.52 -10.17 4.26
N GLU A 68 2.42 -11.05 3.27
CA GLU A 68 3.43 -12.05 2.99
C GLU A 68 4.08 -11.73 1.64
N HIS A 69 5.37 -11.94 1.55
CA HIS A 69 6.15 -11.81 0.33
C HIS A 69 6.69 -13.20 0.04
N THR A 70 6.05 -13.92 -0.87
CA THR A 70 6.21 -15.38 -0.99
C THR A 70 7.06 -15.81 -2.16
N ALA A 71 7.37 -14.92 -3.11
CA ALA A 71 8.19 -15.26 -4.27
C ALA A 71 9.02 -14.05 -4.71
N PRO A 72 10.25 -14.26 -5.18
CA PRO A 72 11.10 -13.17 -5.64
C PRO A 72 10.74 -12.72 -7.05
N THR A 73 10.96 -11.44 -7.34
CA THR A 73 10.82 -10.88 -8.69
C THR A 73 12.14 -10.20 -9.08
N PRO A 74 12.77 -10.61 -10.19
CA PRO A 74 14.04 -10.02 -10.61
C PRO A 74 13.86 -8.67 -11.28
N VAL A 75 14.96 -7.93 -11.40
CA VAL A 75 15.02 -6.69 -12.16
C VAL A 75 14.53 -6.93 -13.60
N GLY A 76 13.72 -6.03 -14.11
CA GLY A 76 13.18 -6.10 -15.48
C GLY A 76 11.77 -6.65 -15.57
N MET A 77 11.26 -7.25 -14.51
CA MET A 77 9.89 -7.71 -14.45
C MET A 77 9.02 -6.71 -13.68
N THR A 78 7.72 -6.84 -13.83
CA THR A 78 6.74 -5.90 -13.25
C THR A 78 5.93 -6.60 -12.16
N VAL A 79 5.79 -5.93 -11.02
CA VAL A 79 4.90 -6.40 -9.94
C VAL A 79 3.63 -5.56 -9.97
N THR A 80 2.49 -6.22 -9.93
CA THR A 80 1.16 -5.59 -9.90
C THR A 80 0.48 -5.93 -8.60
N CYS A 81 -0.13 -4.92 -7.97
CA CYS A 81 -0.95 -5.10 -6.78
C CYS A 81 -2.40 -4.77 -7.10
N GLU A 82 -3.28 -5.64 -6.67
CA GLU A 82 -4.73 -5.41 -6.73
C GLU A 82 -5.25 -5.35 -5.30
N SER A 83 -6.15 -4.41 -5.05
CA SER A 83 -6.74 -4.23 -3.73
C SER A 83 -8.25 -4.21 -3.80
N GLU A 84 -8.86 -4.57 -2.67
CA GLU A 84 -10.31 -4.45 -2.49
C GLU A 84 -10.58 -3.95 -1.09
N LEU A 85 -11.42 -2.91 -0.98
CA LEU A 85 -11.89 -2.42 0.32
C LEU A 85 -12.95 -3.40 0.82
N VAL A 86 -12.64 -4.14 1.88
CA VAL A 86 -13.50 -5.22 2.37
C VAL A 86 -14.27 -4.85 3.64
N ALA A 87 -13.85 -3.81 4.35
CA ALA A 87 -14.56 -3.35 5.55
C ALA A 87 -14.37 -1.86 5.78
N VAL A 88 -15.43 -1.21 6.23
CA VAL A 88 -15.41 0.19 6.67
C VAL A 88 -16.05 0.23 8.05
N GLU A 89 -15.27 0.58 9.06
CA GLU A 89 -15.73 0.65 10.45
C GLU A 89 -15.38 2.04 11.01
N GLY A 90 -16.32 2.98 10.86
CA GLY A 90 -16.03 4.37 11.19
C GLY A 90 -14.94 4.90 10.26
N ARG A 91 -13.80 5.28 10.82
CA ARG A 91 -12.65 5.77 10.05
C ARG A 91 -11.65 4.67 9.68
N LYS A 92 -11.88 3.45 10.15
CA LYS A 92 -10.96 2.34 9.86
C LYS A 92 -11.38 1.66 8.58
N LEU A 93 -10.43 1.55 7.66
CA LEU A 93 -10.60 0.89 6.37
C LEU A 93 -9.74 -0.36 6.35
N THR A 94 -10.34 -1.48 5.95
CA THR A 94 -9.61 -2.74 5.80
C THR A 94 -9.60 -3.14 4.34
N PHE A 95 -8.40 -3.40 3.81
CA PHE A 95 -8.20 -3.81 2.43
C PHE A 95 -7.62 -5.21 2.38
N LYS A 96 -8.07 -5.96 1.37
CA LYS A 96 -7.42 -7.20 0.98
C LYS A 96 -6.57 -6.91 -0.25
N VAL A 97 -5.32 -7.36 -0.26
CA VAL A 97 -4.41 -7.13 -1.37
C VAL A 97 -3.83 -8.43 -1.90
N ALA A 98 -3.57 -8.45 -3.20
CA ALA A 98 -2.92 -9.56 -3.87
C ALA A 98 -1.87 -8.98 -4.83
N LEU A 99 -0.67 -9.53 -4.80
CA LEU A 99 0.43 -9.08 -5.64
C LEU A 99 0.93 -10.22 -6.51
N HIS A 100 1.22 -9.91 -7.76
CA HIS A 100 1.73 -10.89 -8.71
C HIS A 100 2.71 -10.25 -9.68
N ASP A 101 3.60 -11.05 -10.23
CA ASP A 101 4.42 -10.65 -11.38
C ASP A 101 3.94 -11.43 -12.62
N GLU A 102 4.70 -11.36 -13.71
CA GLU A 102 4.31 -12.02 -14.97
C GLU A 102 4.28 -13.55 -14.87
N LYS A 103 4.85 -14.12 -13.81
CA LYS A 103 4.91 -15.57 -13.62
C LYS A 103 3.94 -16.10 -12.59
N GLY A 104 3.31 -15.25 -11.79
CA GLY A 104 2.34 -15.68 -10.81
C GLY A 104 2.35 -14.87 -9.53
N PRO A 105 1.67 -15.37 -8.49
CA PRO A 105 1.58 -14.66 -7.20
C PRO A 105 2.93 -14.48 -6.55
N VAL A 106 3.15 -13.31 -5.96
CA VAL A 106 4.37 -13.02 -5.21
C VAL A 106 4.08 -12.59 -3.78
N GLY A 107 2.84 -12.33 -3.44
CA GLY A 107 2.49 -11.96 -2.08
C GLY A 107 1.03 -11.57 -1.95
N GLY A 108 0.65 -11.13 -0.74
CA GLY A 108 -0.70 -10.68 -0.46
C GLY A 108 -0.97 -10.63 1.02
N GLY A 109 -2.17 -10.22 1.37
CA GLY A 109 -2.60 -10.17 2.76
C GLY A 109 -3.60 -9.07 3.02
N ILE A 110 -3.52 -8.49 4.21
CA ILE A 110 -4.46 -7.49 4.72
C ILE A 110 -3.71 -6.20 5.05
N HIS A 111 -4.35 -5.07 4.74
CA HIS A 111 -3.82 -3.75 5.07
C HIS A 111 -4.93 -2.90 5.67
N GLU A 112 -4.65 -2.28 6.81
CA GLU A 112 -5.60 -1.36 7.43
C GLU A 112 -5.09 0.07 7.34
N ARG A 113 -6.01 0.98 7.09
CA ARG A 113 -5.74 2.41 7.04
C ARG A 113 -6.78 3.15 7.89
N PHE A 114 -6.44 4.38 8.26
CA PHE A 114 -7.34 5.21 9.05
C PHE A 114 -7.55 6.54 8.34
N VAL A 115 -8.81 6.93 8.18
CA VAL A 115 -9.17 8.20 7.53
C VAL A 115 -8.79 9.36 8.44
N ILE A 116 -8.13 10.36 7.88
CA ILE A 116 -7.65 11.53 8.62
C ILE A 116 -8.00 12.82 7.88
N ASN A 117 -7.99 13.92 8.61
CA ASN A 117 -7.92 15.25 8.03
C ASN A 117 -6.43 15.58 7.89
N ASN A 118 -5.98 15.81 6.67
CA ASN A 118 -4.56 15.97 6.38
C ASN A 118 -3.90 17.10 7.18
N ALA A 119 -4.52 18.26 7.22
CA ALA A 119 -3.95 19.42 7.91
C ALA A 119 -3.86 19.19 9.41
N LYS A 120 -4.90 18.62 10.01
CA LYS A 120 -4.92 18.34 11.45
C LYS A 120 -3.91 17.26 11.82
N PHE A 121 -3.80 16.24 10.99
CA PHE A 121 -2.86 15.15 11.24
C PHE A 121 -1.41 15.63 11.15
N ALA A 122 -1.10 16.41 10.12
CA ALA A 122 0.24 16.97 9.94
C ALA A 122 0.60 17.90 11.10
N ALA A 123 -0.35 18.73 11.54
CA ALA A 123 -0.15 19.63 12.67
C ALA A 123 0.12 18.85 13.97
N LYS A 124 -0.60 17.76 14.18
CA LYS A 124 -0.39 16.90 15.35
C LYS A 124 1.00 16.27 15.34
N ALA A 125 1.47 15.82 14.19
CA ALA A 125 2.82 15.28 14.06
C ALA A 125 3.87 16.34 14.34
N GLU A 126 3.72 17.53 13.77
CA GLU A 126 4.65 18.65 13.93
C GLU A 126 4.71 19.13 15.37
N ALA A 127 3.60 19.12 16.09
CA ALA A 127 3.52 19.53 17.48
C ALA A 127 4.40 18.69 18.41
N LYS A 128 4.81 17.48 17.98
CA LYS A 128 5.71 16.64 18.78
C LYS A 128 7.12 17.19 18.88
N LYS A 129 7.48 18.14 18.06
CA LYS A 129 8.80 18.77 18.11
C LYS A 129 8.96 19.75 19.29
N GLY A 130 7.90 20.00 19.97
CA GLY A 130 7.89 20.87 21.10
C GLY A 130 6.93 21.97 21.00
#